data_59464a73e31599a8f5d7656ec5e3dded
#
_entry.id   59464a73e31599a8f5d7656ec5e3dded
#
_cell.length_a   1.000
_cell.length_b   1.000
_cell.length_c   1.000
_cell.angle_alpha   90.00
_cell.angle_beta   90.00
_cell.angle_gamma   90.00
#
_symmetry.space_group_name_H-M   'P 1'
#
loop_
_entity.id
_entity.type
_entity.pdbx_description
1 polymer ?
#
loop_
_entity_poly.entity_id
_entity_poly.type
_entity_poly.pdbx_seq_one_letter_code
_entity_poly.pdbx_strand_id
1 'polypeptide(L)'
;MNLSGSVEMHEKAPNSMLAVLVINGAAYRQGFNGTAGWADDPQNGLREMAGAELEETRRDSDFYHPLDLKKIYTKFNVTGLEKVRERDAHVVEASLAEGGVDKLYFDVPSGLVLRIVSQHHTPDGVITFSEDLSDYRDVDGVKLPFTVHQSSAESDFTIRFSEIHHNVTQEDGQFSKPAAQ
;
A
#
# COMPACT_ATOMS: atom_id res chain seq x y z
N MET A 1 -8.71 20.04 11.92
CA MET A 1 -8.37 20.72 10.65
C MET A 1 -8.52 19.68 9.56
N ASN A 2 -9.32 19.92 8.50
CA ASN A 2 -9.32 19.00 7.36
C ASN A 2 -8.05 19.26 6.55
N LEU A 3 -7.13 18.30 6.56
CA LEU A 3 -5.97 18.32 5.68
C LEU A 3 -6.40 17.79 4.31
N SER A 4 -5.96 18.42 3.26
CA SER A 4 -6.16 17.98 1.88
C SER A 4 -4.86 18.05 1.11
N GLY A 5 -4.74 17.21 0.09
CA GLY A 5 -3.53 17.12 -0.68
C GLY A 5 -3.76 16.37 -1.98
N SER A 6 -2.68 16.04 -2.65
CA SER A 6 -2.67 15.18 -3.84
C SER A 6 -1.81 13.96 -3.61
N VAL A 7 -2.15 12.87 -4.29
CA VAL A 7 -1.36 11.65 -4.35
C VAL A 7 -1.12 11.29 -5.81
N GLU A 8 0.09 10.87 -6.10
CA GLU A 8 0.50 10.32 -7.38
C GLU A 8 1.28 9.03 -7.10
N MET A 9 0.92 7.94 -7.78
CA MET A 9 1.57 6.65 -7.61
C MET A 9 1.97 6.11 -8.99
N HIS A 10 3.20 5.65 -9.08
CA HIS A 10 3.76 5.00 -10.26
C HIS A 10 4.27 3.63 -9.87
N GLU A 11 3.88 2.64 -10.63
CA GLU A 11 4.34 1.27 -10.44
C GLU A 11 4.85 0.71 -11.76
N LYS A 12 5.93 -0.03 -11.72
CA LYS A 12 6.51 -0.69 -12.88
C LYS A 12 6.95 -2.09 -12.54
N ALA A 13 6.47 -3.06 -13.32
CA ALA A 13 6.90 -4.44 -13.20
C ALA A 13 8.43 -4.60 -13.40
N PRO A 14 9.11 -5.50 -12.67
CA PRO A 14 8.48 -6.42 -11.73
C PRO A 14 8.23 -5.81 -10.34
N ASN A 15 8.97 -4.78 -9.90
CA ASN A 15 8.97 -4.32 -8.53
C ASN A 15 9.54 -2.91 -8.35
N SER A 16 9.16 -1.97 -9.19
CA SER A 16 9.54 -0.56 -9.00
C SER A 16 8.32 0.26 -8.64
N MET A 17 8.46 1.16 -7.67
CA MET A 17 7.40 2.00 -7.14
C MET A 17 7.90 3.41 -6.83
N LEU A 18 7.04 4.40 -7.08
CA LEU A 18 7.20 5.77 -6.60
C LEU A 18 5.84 6.27 -6.12
N ALA A 19 5.77 6.73 -4.88
CA ALA A 19 4.62 7.41 -4.33
C ALA A 19 5.00 8.85 -3.96
N VAL A 20 4.17 9.80 -4.35
CA VAL A 20 4.31 11.21 -4.03
C VAL A 20 3.01 11.68 -3.39
N LEU A 21 3.07 12.06 -2.13
CA LEU A 21 1.95 12.62 -1.38
C LEU A 21 2.28 14.07 -1.03
N VAL A 22 1.42 14.99 -1.38
CA VAL A 22 1.57 16.42 -1.02
C VAL A 22 0.42 16.81 -0.12
N ILE A 23 0.72 17.20 1.12
CA ILE A 23 -0.26 17.66 2.12
C ILE A 23 0.13 19.08 2.56
N ASN A 24 -0.78 20.03 2.37
CA ASN A 24 -0.53 21.46 2.73
C ASN A 24 0.78 22.04 2.15
N GLY A 25 1.16 21.59 0.96
CA GLY A 25 2.39 22.00 0.30
C GLY A 25 3.66 21.28 0.76
N ALA A 26 3.59 20.43 1.78
CA ALA A 26 4.68 19.56 2.18
C ALA A 26 4.64 18.25 1.39
N ALA A 27 5.76 17.89 0.77
CA ALA A 27 5.88 16.68 -0.04
C ALA A 27 6.48 15.53 0.78
N TYR A 28 5.84 14.36 0.70
CA TYR A 28 6.30 13.09 1.22
C TYR A 28 6.49 12.17 0.02
N ARG A 29 7.67 11.65 -0.15
CA ARG A 29 8.02 10.83 -1.30
C ARG A 29 8.66 9.54 -0.82
N GLN A 30 8.33 8.46 -1.47
CA GLN A 30 9.04 7.19 -1.29
C GLN A 30 9.15 6.48 -2.63
N GLY A 31 10.27 5.80 -2.83
CA GLY A 31 10.51 5.05 -4.04
C GLY A 31 11.33 3.80 -3.80
N PHE A 32 11.13 2.83 -4.69
CA PHE A 32 11.89 1.59 -4.76
C PHE A 32 12.21 1.30 -6.23
N ASN A 33 13.47 1.09 -6.56
CA ASN A 33 13.92 0.90 -7.94
C ASN A 33 14.17 -0.58 -8.30
N GLY A 34 13.59 -1.49 -7.52
CA GLY A 34 13.83 -2.92 -7.66
C GLY A 34 14.99 -3.46 -6.79
N THR A 35 15.81 -2.57 -6.23
CA THR A 35 16.98 -2.95 -5.41
C THR A 35 17.09 -2.11 -4.14
N ALA A 36 17.00 -0.81 -4.26
CA ALA A 36 17.15 0.15 -3.18
C ALA A 36 15.86 0.93 -2.95
N GLY A 37 15.49 1.11 -1.69
CA GLY A 37 14.38 1.94 -1.24
C GLY A 37 14.88 3.25 -0.66
N TRP A 38 14.08 4.30 -0.82
CA TRP A 38 14.35 5.63 -0.28
C TRP A 38 13.06 6.33 0.13
N ALA A 39 13.18 7.22 1.11
CA ALA A 39 12.12 8.12 1.52
C ALA A 39 12.66 9.55 1.62
N ASP A 40 11.76 10.52 1.41
CA ASP A 40 12.05 11.93 1.54
C ASP A 40 10.83 12.62 2.15
N ASP A 41 10.98 13.14 3.33
CA ASP A 41 9.91 13.81 4.07
C ASP A 41 10.43 15.05 4.80
N PRO A 42 9.54 15.99 5.18
CA PRO A 42 9.95 17.26 5.81
C PRO A 42 10.63 17.11 7.19
N GLN A 43 10.43 15.98 7.89
CA GLN A 43 11.00 15.74 9.21
C GLN A 43 12.42 15.15 9.11
N ASN A 44 12.60 14.14 8.25
CA ASN A 44 13.81 13.34 8.19
C ASN A 44 14.67 13.63 6.95
N GLY A 45 14.10 14.36 5.97
CA GLY A 45 14.75 14.61 4.69
C GLY A 45 14.94 13.36 3.86
N LEU A 46 15.80 13.46 2.85
CA LEU A 46 16.08 12.38 1.92
C LEU A 46 17.00 11.33 2.54
N ARG A 47 16.52 10.09 2.69
CA ARG A 47 17.24 8.97 3.28
C ARG A 47 17.09 7.67 2.48
N GLU A 48 17.96 6.73 2.71
CA GLU A 48 17.79 5.34 2.26
C GLU A 48 17.02 4.54 3.31
N MET A 49 16.21 3.60 2.83
CA MET A 49 15.55 2.62 3.67
C MET A 49 16.50 1.45 3.96
N ALA A 50 16.35 0.83 5.14
CA ALA A 50 17.16 -0.31 5.55
C ALA A 50 16.37 -1.26 6.46
N GLY A 51 16.91 -2.48 6.66
CA GLY A 51 16.33 -3.47 7.56
C GLY A 51 14.88 -3.84 7.19
N ALA A 52 14.00 -3.93 8.20
CA ALA A 52 12.62 -4.34 8.02
C ALA A 52 11.82 -3.40 7.12
N GLU A 53 12.03 -2.08 7.23
CA GLU A 53 11.39 -1.08 6.36
C GLU A 53 11.69 -1.35 4.87
N LEU A 54 12.95 -1.65 4.53
CA LEU A 54 13.33 -1.97 3.15
C LEU A 54 12.71 -3.28 2.66
N GLU A 55 12.66 -4.31 3.51
CA GLU A 55 12.06 -5.60 3.14
C GLU A 55 10.54 -5.49 2.92
N GLU A 56 9.86 -4.71 3.74
CA GLU A 56 8.43 -4.39 3.55
C GLU A 56 8.21 -3.63 2.26
N THR A 57 8.98 -2.56 2.02
CA THR A 57 8.90 -1.79 0.78
C THR A 57 9.15 -2.65 -0.45
N ARG A 58 10.13 -3.57 -0.39
CA ARG A 58 10.41 -4.52 -1.48
C ARG A 58 9.21 -5.43 -1.76
N ARG A 59 8.57 -5.96 -0.71
CA ARG A 59 7.37 -6.82 -0.83
C ARG A 59 6.20 -6.04 -1.43
N ASP A 60 5.94 -4.85 -0.89
CA ASP A 60 4.78 -4.04 -1.25
C ASP A 60 4.94 -3.40 -2.65
N SER A 61 6.19 -3.28 -3.13
CA SER A 61 6.51 -2.84 -4.50
C SER A 61 6.41 -3.96 -5.55
N ASP A 62 6.12 -5.20 -5.19
CA ASP A 62 5.88 -6.26 -6.18
C ASP A 62 4.61 -5.95 -6.96
N PHE A 63 4.78 -5.59 -8.23
CA PHE A 63 3.68 -5.23 -9.14
C PHE A 63 2.59 -6.32 -9.22
N TYR A 64 2.98 -7.57 -9.04
CA TYR A 64 2.07 -8.72 -9.08
C TYR A 64 1.53 -9.12 -7.70
N HIS A 65 1.91 -8.40 -6.65
CA HIS A 65 1.47 -8.67 -5.28
C HIS A 65 -0.06 -8.94 -5.17
N PRO A 66 -0.94 -8.12 -5.76
CA PRO A 66 -2.38 -8.35 -5.63
C PRO A 66 -2.88 -9.62 -6.35
N LEU A 67 -2.09 -10.18 -7.26
CA LEU A 67 -2.46 -11.33 -8.10
C LEU A 67 -1.97 -12.67 -7.54
N ASP A 68 -0.94 -12.68 -6.70
CA ASP A 68 -0.34 -13.91 -6.18
C ASP A 68 -0.04 -13.86 -4.68
N LEU A 69 -1.10 -13.81 -3.90
CA LEU A 69 -1.01 -13.79 -2.44
C LEU A 69 -0.24 -15.01 -1.86
N LYS A 70 -0.15 -16.12 -2.61
CA LYS A 70 0.58 -17.32 -2.16
C LYS A 70 2.10 -17.16 -2.17
N LYS A 71 2.64 -16.14 -2.86
CA LYS A 71 4.06 -15.80 -2.76
C LYS A 71 4.39 -15.05 -1.48
N ILE A 72 3.43 -14.32 -0.95
CA ILE A 72 3.59 -13.42 0.18
C ILE A 72 3.27 -14.14 1.48
N TYR A 73 2.15 -14.85 1.48
CA TYR A 73 1.64 -15.53 2.67
C TYR A 73 1.89 -17.02 2.61
N THR A 74 2.46 -17.54 3.67
CA THR A 74 2.76 -18.97 3.83
C THR A 74 1.57 -19.78 4.33
N LYS A 75 0.59 -19.12 4.96
CA LYS A 75 -0.59 -19.76 5.52
C LYS A 75 -1.79 -18.82 5.49
N PHE A 76 -2.96 -19.40 5.20
CA PHE A 76 -4.25 -18.72 5.30
C PHE A 76 -5.16 -19.49 6.26
N ASN A 77 -5.82 -18.77 7.15
CA ASN A 77 -6.77 -19.30 8.10
C ASN A 77 -8.05 -18.48 8.10
N VAL A 78 -9.17 -19.06 7.66
CA VAL A 78 -10.48 -18.39 7.73
C VAL A 78 -10.95 -18.43 9.17
N THR A 79 -11.09 -17.28 9.81
CA THR A 79 -11.43 -17.16 11.23
C THR A 79 -12.90 -16.88 11.48
N GLY A 80 -13.65 -16.43 10.48
CA GLY A 80 -15.08 -16.20 10.63
C GLY A 80 -15.65 -15.21 9.64
N LEU A 81 -16.78 -14.64 10.06
CA LEU A 81 -17.50 -13.58 9.36
C LEU A 81 -17.56 -12.35 10.26
N GLU A 82 -17.22 -11.20 9.71
CA GLU A 82 -17.34 -9.90 10.37
C GLU A 82 -17.98 -8.88 9.41
N LYS A 83 -18.44 -7.77 9.96
CA LYS A 83 -18.92 -6.66 9.14
C LYS A 83 -17.81 -5.63 8.91
N VAL A 84 -17.63 -5.27 7.65
CA VAL A 84 -16.90 -4.06 7.26
C VAL A 84 -17.94 -3.04 6.80
N ARG A 85 -18.20 -2.03 7.64
CA ARG A 85 -19.37 -1.15 7.48
C ARG A 85 -20.66 -2.00 7.45
N GLU A 86 -21.45 -1.91 6.37
CA GLU A 86 -22.70 -2.65 6.23
C GLU A 86 -22.58 -3.98 5.46
N ARG A 87 -21.34 -4.38 5.09
CA ARG A 87 -21.08 -5.56 4.26
C ARG A 87 -20.53 -6.70 5.09
N ASP A 88 -21.04 -7.90 4.88
CA ASP A 88 -20.50 -9.12 5.48
C ASP A 88 -19.24 -9.55 4.74
N ALA A 89 -18.19 -9.84 5.49
CA ALA A 89 -16.90 -10.23 4.98
C ALA A 89 -16.36 -11.49 5.65
N HIS A 90 -15.79 -12.40 4.87
CA HIS A 90 -14.96 -13.48 5.40
C HIS A 90 -13.63 -12.89 5.90
N VAL A 91 -13.28 -13.21 7.14
CA VAL A 91 -12.01 -12.81 7.75
C VAL A 91 -10.99 -13.91 7.53
N VAL A 92 -9.87 -13.55 6.91
CA VAL A 92 -8.75 -14.45 6.65
C VAL A 92 -7.50 -13.90 7.32
N GLU A 93 -6.95 -14.66 8.26
CA GLU A 93 -5.61 -14.43 8.79
C GLU A 93 -4.58 -15.01 7.83
N ALA A 94 -3.68 -14.18 7.34
CA ALA A 94 -2.65 -14.51 6.37
C ALA A 94 -1.26 -14.32 7.02
N SER A 95 -0.51 -15.41 7.18
CA SER A 95 0.80 -15.38 7.85
C SER A 95 1.91 -15.05 6.85
N LEU A 96 2.72 -14.05 7.15
CA LEU A 96 3.88 -13.64 6.38
C LEU A 96 5.06 -14.62 6.58
N ALA A 97 5.94 -14.74 5.58
CA ALA A 97 7.11 -15.63 5.64
C ALA A 97 8.13 -15.18 6.69
N GLU A 98 8.31 -13.89 6.84
CA GLU A 98 9.22 -13.25 7.81
C GLU A 98 8.63 -13.13 9.22
N GLY A 99 7.40 -13.57 9.40
CA GLY A 99 6.65 -13.44 10.63
C GLY A 99 5.63 -12.29 10.58
N GLY A 100 4.65 -12.34 11.45
CA GLY A 100 3.49 -11.44 11.44
C GLY A 100 2.28 -12.06 10.76
N VAL A 101 1.14 -11.43 10.95
CA VAL A 101 -0.15 -11.85 10.41
C VAL A 101 -0.94 -10.64 9.97
N ASP A 102 -1.32 -10.63 8.71
CA ASP A 102 -2.28 -9.68 8.18
C ASP A 102 -3.70 -10.26 8.27
N LYS A 103 -4.69 -9.38 8.43
CA LYS A 103 -6.10 -9.75 8.33
C LYS A 103 -6.70 -9.18 7.06
N LEU A 104 -7.19 -10.07 6.22
CA LEU A 104 -7.83 -9.74 4.95
C LEU A 104 -9.33 -9.98 5.06
N TYR A 105 -10.14 -8.99 4.71
CA TYR A 105 -11.59 -9.05 4.80
C TYR A 105 -12.16 -9.13 3.38
N PHE A 106 -12.66 -10.29 3.00
CA PHE A 106 -13.21 -10.53 1.66
C PHE A 106 -14.73 -10.43 1.69
N ASP A 107 -15.28 -9.55 0.89
CA ASP A 107 -16.73 -9.38 0.72
C ASP A 107 -17.43 -10.67 0.30
N VAL A 108 -18.45 -11.07 1.04
CA VAL A 108 -19.13 -12.35 0.80
C VAL A 108 -19.71 -12.45 -0.62
N PRO A 109 -20.46 -11.46 -1.15
CA PRO A 109 -21.05 -11.59 -2.48
C PRO A 109 -20.07 -11.41 -3.65
N SER A 110 -19.06 -10.56 -3.53
CA SER A 110 -18.18 -10.22 -4.66
C SER A 110 -16.80 -10.87 -4.61
N GLY A 111 -16.34 -11.30 -3.44
CA GLY A 111 -14.98 -11.78 -3.22
C GLY A 111 -13.90 -10.69 -3.23
N LEU A 112 -14.28 -9.42 -3.38
CA LEU A 112 -13.32 -8.31 -3.35
C LEU A 112 -12.87 -8.03 -1.93
N VAL A 113 -11.65 -7.54 -1.76
CA VAL A 113 -11.12 -7.16 -0.45
C VAL A 113 -11.82 -5.86 0.00
N LEU A 114 -12.41 -5.86 1.19
CA LEU A 114 -13.04 -4.67 1.78
C LEU A 114 -12.12 -3.96 2.78
N ARG A 115 -11.26 -4.74 3.47
CA ARG A 115 -10.32 -4.23 4.46
C ARG A 115 -9.08 -5.10 4.54
N ILE A 116 -7.95 -4.44 4.75
CA ILE A 116 -6.68 -5.07 5.11
C ILE A 116 -6.25 -4.47 6.46
N VAL A 117 -5.83 -5.31 7.40
CA VAL A 117 -5.17 -4.87 8.64
C VAL A 117 -3.79 -5.48 8.65
N SER A 118 -2.77 -4.64 8.66
CA SER A 118 -1.35 -5.02 8.57
C SER A 118 -0.49 -4.27 9.59
N GLN A 119 0.72 -4.74 9.81
CA GLN A 119 1.73 -4.08 10.64
C GLN A 119 2.90 -3.66 9.77
N HIS A 120 3.35 -2.43 9.92
CA HIS A 120 4.47 -1.86 9.19
C HIS A 120 5.56 -1.39 10.14
N HIS A 121 6.81 -1.63 9.76
CA HIS A 121 7.98 -1.15 10.48
C HIS A 121 8.37 0.23 9.98
N THR A 122 8.49 1.15 10.91
CA THR A 122 8.98 2.52 10.66
C THR A 122 10.23 2.77 11.49
N PRO A 123 10.98 3.86 11.24
CA PRO A 123 12.10 4.25 12.11
C PRO A 123 11.70 4.41 13.58
N ASP A 124 10.45 4.78 13.85
CA ASP A 124 9.92 5.04 15.18
C ASP A 124 9.27 3.82 15.85
N GLY A 125 9.15 2.70 15.13
CA GLY A 125 8.59 1.45 15.65
C GLY A 125 7.61 0.75 14.73
N VAL A 126 6.76 -0.12 15.29
CA VAL A 126 5.75 -0.87 14.55
C VAL A 126 4.40 -0.16 14.66
N ILE A 127 3.79 0.12 13.53
CA ILE A 127 2.47 0.76 13.43
C ILE A 127 1.49 -0.21 12.78
N THR A 128 0.31 -0.37 13.37
CA THR A 128 -0.78 -1.12 12.76
C THR A 128 -1.63 -0.19 11.89
N PHE A 129 -1.79 -0.55 10.63
CA PHE A 129 -2.66 0.13 9.69
C PHE A 129 -3.92 -0.69 9.41
N SER A 130 -5.02 0.02 9.19
CA SER A 130 -6.25 -0.53 8.64
C SER A 130 -6.58 0.22 7.37
N GLU A 131 -6.73 -0.49 6.27
CA GLU A 131 -7.06 0.06 4.95
C GLU A 131 -8.43 -0.45 4.51
N ASP A 132 -9.42 0.44 4.42
CA ASP A 132 -10.72 0.15 3.86
C ASP A 132 -10.74 0.47 2.36
N LEU A 133 -10.99 -0.54 1.55
CA LEU A 133 -11.02 -0.46 0.09
C LEU A 133 -12.46 -0.37 -0.41
N SER A 134 -12.74 0.58 -1.29
CA SER A 134 -14.09 0.80 -1.82
C SER A 134 -14.08 1.47 -3.19
N ASP A 135 -15.27 1.69 -3.78
CA ASP A 135 -15.41 2.25 -5.12
C ASP A 135 -14.62 1.46 -6.17
N TYR A 136 -14.82 0.14 -6.18
CA TYR A 136 -14.18 -0.74 -7.14
C TYR A 136 -14.69 -0.47 -8.55
N ARG A 137 -13.79 -0.13 -9.45
CA ARG A 137 -14.06 0.10 -10.87
C ARG A 137 -13.26 -0.88 -11.73
N ASP A 138 -13.75 -1.11 -12.94
CA ASP A 138 -13.04 -1.89 -13.94
C ASP A 138 -12.06 -1.00 -14.69
N VAL A 139 -10.79 -1.39 -14.69
CA VAL A 139 -9.72 -0.75 -15.45
C VAL A 139 -9.05 -1.83 -16.28
N ASP A 140 -9.28 -1.84 -17.57
CA ASP A 140 -8.73 -2.83 -18.52
C ASP A 140 -8.99 -4.29 -18.09
N GLY A 141 -10.18 -4.57 -17.54
CA GLY A 141 -10.60 -5.90 -17.09
C GLY A 141 -10.16 -6.28 -15.67
N VAL A 142 -9.49 -5.38 -14.95
CA VAL A 142 -9.08 -5.57 -13.56
C VAL A 142 -9.94 -4.71 -12.63
N LYS A 143 -10.44 -5.29 -11.54
CA LYS A 143 -11.19 -4.55 -10.50
C LYS A 143 -10.22 -3.89 -9.53
N LEU A 144 -10.13 -2.56 -9.57
CA LEU A 144 -9.27 -1.75 -8.70
C LEU A 144 -10.09 -0.84 -7.78
N PRO A 145 -9.70 -0.68 -6.50
CA PRO A 145 -10.35 0.25 -5.60
C PRO A 145 -9.95 1.70 -5.94
N PHE A 146 -10.94 2.57 -6.11
CA PHE A 146 -10.70 4.00 -6.35
C PHE A 146 -10.76 4.83 -5.07
N THR A 147 -11.14 4.23 -3.96
CA THR A 147 -11.11 4.86 -2.64
C THR A 147 -10.44 3.93 -1.63
N VAL A 148 -9.40 4.44 -1.01
CA VAL A 148 -8.67 3.80 0.08
C VAL A 148 -8.75 4.71 1.30
N HIS A 149 -9.38 4.24 2.37
CA HIS A 149 -9.39 4.92 3.66
C HIS A 149 -8.38 4.22 4.58
N GLN A 150 -7.30 4.91 4.90
CA GLN A 150 -6.24 4.39 5.76
C GLN A 150 -6.33 5.01 7.14
N SER A 151 -6.26 4.18 8.17
CA SER A 151 -6.25 4.60 9.56
C SER A 151 -5.20 3.86 10.38
N SER A 152 -4.60 4.57 11.32
CA SER A 152 -3.68 4.07 12.34
C SER A 152 -3.88 4.84 13.64
N ALA A 153 -3.06 4.56 14.66
CA ALA A 153 -3.06 5.36 15.90
C ALA A 153 -2.62 6.83 15.67
N GLU A 154 -1.89 7.10 14.59
CA GLU A 154 -1.24 8.39 14.32
C GLU A 154 -1.88 9.15 13.15
N SER A 155 -2.59 8.45 12.28
CA SER A 155 -3.12 9.03 11.04
C SER A 155 -4.49 8.44 10.66
N ASP A 156 -5.33 9.29 10.08
CA ASP A 156 -6.61 8.91 9.51
C ASP A 156 -6.85 9.79 8.27
N PHE A 157 -6.85 9.17 7.09
CA PHE A 157 -7.04 9.88 5.84
C PHE A 157 -7.67 9.01 4.75
N THR A 158 -8.18 9.65 3.72
CA THR A 158 -8.77 8.97 2.57
C THR A 158 -8.09 9.42 1.29
N ILE A 159 -7.59 8.44 0.54
CA ILE A 159 -7.13 8.62 -0.83
C ILE A 159 -8.29 8.33 -1.79
N ARG A 160 -8.49 9.20 -2.77
CA ARG A 160 -9.42 8.98 -3.88
C ARG A 160 -8.67 9.15 -5.20
N PHE A 161 -8.56 8.07 -5.94
CA PHE A 161 -8.00 8.12 -7.27
C PHE A 161 -9.02 8.69 -8.24
N SER A 162 -8.65 9.71 -9.01
CA SER A 162 -9.46 10.23 -10.11
C SER A 162 -9.35 9.33 -11.32
N GLU A 163 -8.17 8.80 -11.59
CA GLU A 163 -7.83 7.96 -12.73
C GLU A 163 -6.74 6.96 -12.38
N ILE A 164 -6.76 5.82 -13.05
CA ILE A 164 -5.70 4.80 -13.00
C ILE A 164 -5.45 4.37 -14.45
N HIS A 165 -4.20 4.33 -14.87
CA HIS A 165 -3.80 3.96 -16.22
C HIS A 165 -2.82 2.80 -16.19
N HIS A 166 -3.07 1.78 -16.99
CA HIS A 166 -2.15 0.67 -17.20
C HIS A 166 -1.29 0.89 -18.46
N ASN A 167 -0.16 0.18 -18.51
CA ASN A 167 0.71 0.11 -19.68
C ASN A 167 1.22 1.47 -20.19
N VAL A 168 1.35 2.46 -19.28
CA VAL A 168 1.99 3.72 -19.57
C VAL A 168 3.52 3.59 -19.53
N THR A 169 4.21 4.32 -20.39
CA THR A 169 5.68 4.33 -20.39
C THR A 169 6.20 4.98 -19.12
N GLN A 170 7.11 4.28 -18.42
CA GLN A 170 7.73 4.72 -17.18
C GLN A 170 9.25 4.68 -17.31
N GLU A 171 9.92 5.79 -17.03
CA GLU A 171 11.38 5.89 -17.06
C GLU A 171 11.98 5.30 -15.78
N ASP A 172 13.01 4.43 -15.89
CA ASP A 172 13.61 3.76 -14.74
C ASP A 172 14.20 4.75 -13.72
N GLY A 173 14.72 5.87 -14.19
CA GLY A 173 15.34 6.89 -13.35
C GLY A 173 14.43 7.52 -12.31
N GLN A 174 13.11 7.57 -12.58
CA GLN A 174 12.15 8.18 -11.64
C GLN A 174 11.99 7.41 -10.32
N PHE A 175 12.27 6.11 -10.34
CA PHE A 175 12.17 5.25 -9.14
C PHE A 175 13.42 5.31 -8.26
N SER A 176 14.50 5.86 -8.79
CA SER A 176 15.77 5.96 -8.07
C SER A 176 15.79 7.13 -7.10
N LYS A 177 16.57 6.97 -6.02
CA LYS A 177 16.79 8.06 -5.05
C LYS A 177 17.27 9.31 -5.76
N PRO A 178 16.61 10.47 -5.57
CA PRO A 178 17.07 11.73 -6.11
C PRO A 178 18.50 12.07 -5.69
N ALA A 179 19.24 12.81 -6.52
CA ALA A 179 20.51 13.36 -6.10
C ALA A 179 20.29 14.34 -4.94
N ALA A 180 21.18 14.31 -3.94
CA ALA A 180 21.17 15.29 -2.87
C ALA A 180 21.34 16.70 -3.49
N GLN A 181 20.44 17.60 -3.16
CA GLN A 181 20.54 19.00 -3.56
C GLN A 181 21.52 19.78 -2.67
#